data_ce06557748c6758f6359db3fd065c558
#
_entry.id   ce06557748c6758f6359db3fd065c558
#
_cell.length_a   1.000
_cell.length_b   1.000
_cell.length_c   1.000
_cell.angle_alpha   90.00
_cell.angle_beta   90.00
_cell.angle_gamma   90.00
#
_symmetry.space_group_name_H-M   'P 1'
#
loop_
_entity.id
_entity.type
_entity.pdbx_description
1 polymer ?
#
loop_
_entity_poly.entity_id
_entity_poly.type
_entity_poly.pdbx_seq_one_letter_code
_entity_poly.pdbx_strand_id
1 'polypeptide(L)'
;MAPNVFSDDYDIALIELDEPVTFSKYIQPACLGEYEPKEDVKVFISGWGITEDERPSDILKGVEVTTYSLEKCKERFQKPFGPENATANITERMICALDGSIDACKGDSGGMVHRHSNLIEIVFFSLV
;
A
#
# COMPACT_ATOMS: atom_id res chain seq x y z
N MET A 1 23.07 -19.90 3.03
CA MET A 1 22.69 -18.71 2.21
C MET A 1 22.20 -17.66 3.15
N ALA A 2 22.62 -16.41 2.98
CA ALA A 2 22.02 -15.32 3.75
C ALA A 2 20.53 -15.19 3.34
N PRO A 3 19.61 -14.90 4.26
CA PRO A 3 18.22 -14.69 3.90
C PRO A 3 18.11 -13.52 2.92
N ASN A 4 17.27 -13.64 1.91
CA ASN A 4 16.91 -12.52 1.05
C ASN A 4 16.12 -11.52 1.90
N VAL A 5 16.71 -10.37 2.16
CA VAL A 5 16.06 -9.27 2.90
C VAL A 5 15.58 -8.25 1.87
N PHE A 6 14.29 -8.08 1.75
CA PHE A 6 13.70 -6.99 0.97
C PHE A 6 13.67 -5.71 1.81
N SER A 7 14.04 -4.61 1.21
CA SER A 7 13.92 -3.29 1.82
C SER A 7 13.45 -2.31 0.74
N ASP A 8 12.19 -1.94 0.81
CA ASP A 8 11.56 -0.97 -0.08
C ASP A 8 11.42 0.40 0.62
N ASP A 9 12.39 0.71 1.46
CA ASP A 9 12.44 1.99 2.15
C ASP A 9 12.80 3.11 1.15
N TYR A 10 12.10 4.24 1.24
CA TYR A 10 12.19 5.36 0.29
C TYR A 10 11.74 5.04 -1.15
N ASP A 11 10.91 4.03 -1.33
CA ASP A 11 10.31 3.70 -2.64
C ASP A 11 9.20 4.71 -2.99
N ILE A 12 9.61 5.93 -3.37
CA ILE A 12 8.73 7.05 -3.70
C ILE A 12 9.29 7.83 -4.89
N ALA A 13 8.41 8.28 -5.78
CA ALA A 13 8.77 9.10 -6.93
C ALA A 13 7.81 10.29 -7.10
N LEU A 14 8.33 11.37 -7.64
CA LEU A 14 7.55 12.51 -8.10
C LEU A 14 7.50 12.48 -9.62
N ILE A 15 6.31 12.66 -10.18
CA ILE A 15 6.09 12.74 -11.61
C ILE A 15 5.74 14.20 -11.95
N GLU A 16 6.57 14.85 -12.74
CA GLU A 16 6.27 16.15 -13.32
C GLU A 16 5.51 15.95 -14.62
N LEU A 17 4.37 16.63 -14.75
CA LEU A 17 3.55 16.54 -15.95
C LEU A 17 4.03 17.56 -17.00
N ASP A 18 4.03 17.19 -18.27
CA ASP A 18 4.39 18.10 -19.38
C ASP A 18 3.45 19.30 -19.48
N GLU A 19 2.17 19.10 -19.15
CA GLU A 19 1.16 20.14 -19.15
C GLU A 19 0.36 20.13 -17.84
N PRO A 20 -0.03 21.31 -17.31
CA PRO A 20 -0.90 21.39 -16.15
C PRO A 20 -2.26 20.75 -16.39
N VAL A 21 -2.76 19.99 -15.41
CA VAL A 21 -4.12 19.44 -15.47
C VAL A 21 -5.17 20.52 -15.20
N THR A 22 -6.28 20.48 -15.93
CA THR A 22 -7.45 21.32 -15.63
C THR A 22 -8.34 20.58 -14.63
N PHE A 23 -8.57 21.18 -13.47
CA PHE A 23 -9.44 20.59 -12.46
C PHE A 23 -10.88 20.55 -12.92
N SER A 24 -11.57 19.48 -12.57
CA SER A 24 -12.97 19.23 -12.90
C SER A 24 -13.62 18.43 -11.77
N LYS A 25 -14.88 18.07 -11.91
CA LYS A 25 -15.53 17.17 -10.94
C LYS A 25 -14.92 15.75 -10.90
N TYR A 26 -14.11 15.40 -11.89
CA TYR A 26 -13.46 14.08 -12.00
C TYR A 26 -11.95 14.13 -11.77
N ILE A 27 -11.34 15.31 -11.82
CA ILE A 27 -9.91 15.52 -11.68
C ILE A 27 -9.70 16.58 -10.62
N GLN A 28 -9.23 16.18 -9.45
CA GLN A 28 -9.03 17.05 -8.30
C GLN A 28 -7.75 16.66 -7.57
N PRO A 29 -7.05 17.60 -6.93
CA PRO A 29 -5.93 17.25 -6.07
C PRO A 29 -6.44 16.48 -4.84
N ALA A 30 -5.71 15.45 -4.44
CA ALA A 30 -5.96 14.78 -3.18
C ALA A 30 -5.48 15.64 -2.01
N CYS A 31 -6.22 15.61 -0.90
CA CYS A 31 -5.79 16.25 0.32
C CYS A 31 -4.68 15.39 0.95
N LEU A 32 -3.47 15.92 0.99
CA LEU A 32 -2.37 15.34 1.75
C LEU A 32 -2.47 15.84 3.19
N GLY A 33 -2.60 14.94 4.14
CA GLY A 33 -2.64 15.26 5.56
C GLY A 33 -1.37 14.82 6.27
N GLU A 34 -1.00 15.52 7.33
CA GLU A 34 -0.07 15.00 8.32
C GLU A 34 -0.83 13.94 9.13
N TYR A 35 -0.75 12.70 8.70
CA TYR A 35 -1.39 11.59 9.37
C TYR A 35 -0.34 10.65 9.94
N GLU A 36 -0.31 10.54 11.27
CA GLU A 36 0.39 9.44 11.91
C GLU A 36 -0.49 8.19 11.84
N PRO A 37 -0.03 7.13 11.19
CA PRO A 37 -0.78 5.89 11.11
C PRO A 37 -0.94 5.31 12.52
N LYS A 38 -2.18 5.26 12.98
CA LYS A 38 -2.54 4.59 14.25
C LYS A 38 -2.96 3.16 13.93
N GLU A 39 -2.80 2.27 14.91
CA GLU A 39 -3.38 0.94 14.81
C GLU A 39 -4.92 1.00 14.92
N ASP A 40 -5.58 -0.03 14.43
CA ASP A 40 -7.04 -0.20 14.43
C ASP A 40 -7.82 0.89 13.67
N VAL A 41 -7.21 1.43 12.62
CA VAL A 41 -7.85 2.40 11.74
C VAL A 41 -8.21 1.74 10.42
N LYS A 42 -9.46 1.92 10.00
CA LYS A 42 -9.92 1.47 8.69
C LYS A 42 -9.45 2.43 7.60
N VAL A 43 -8.84 1.85 6.58
CA VAL A 43 -8.35 2.55 5.39
C VAL A 43 -8.81 1.82 4.14
N PHE A 44 -8.89 2.53 3.04
CA PHE A 44 -9.22 1.96 1.74
C PHE A 44 -7.99 1.93 0.85
N ILE A 45 -7.80 0.80 0.19
CA ILE A 45 -6.81 0.61 -0.88
C ILE A 45 -7.60 0.44 -2.17
N SER A 46 -7.16 1.09 -3.24
CA SER A 46 -7.79 0.94 -4.54
C SER A 46 -6.75 0.80 -5.65
N GLY A 47 -7.06 -0.05 -6.64
CA GLY A 47 -6.15 -0.29 -7.75
C GLY A 47 -6.72 -1.20 -8.83
N TRP A 48 -5.89 -1.50 -9.80
CA TRP A 48 -6.14 -2.41 -10.91
C TRP A 48 -5.23 -3.65 -10.86
N GLY A 49 -4.72 -3.97 -9.66
CA GLY A 49 -3.83 -5.09 -9.43
C GLY A 49 -4.46 -6.44 -9.73
N ILE A 50 -3.67 -7.49 -9.51
CA ILE A 50 -4.09 -8.88 -9.71
C ILE A 50 -5.20 -9.23 -8.73
N THR A 51 -6.23 -9.91 -9.25
CA THR A 51 -7.39 -10.38 -8.49
C THR A 51 -7.29 -11.88 -8.22
N GLU A 52 -8.31 -12.43 -7.58
CA GLU A 52 -8.45 -13.87 -7.30
C GLU A 52 -8.41 -14.74 -8.56
N ASP A 53 -8.71 -14.14 -9.73
CA ASP A 53 -8.62 -14.79 -11.04
C ASP A 53 -7.19 -14.80 -11.62
N GLU A 54 -6.19 -14.42 -10.85
CA GLU A 54 -4.78 -14.33 -11.24
C GLU A 54 -4.52 -13.38 -12.43
N ARG A 55 -5.38 -12.38 -12.62
CA ARG A 55 -5.29 -11.39 -13.72
C ARG A 55 -5.50 -9.97 -13.19
N PRO A 56 -4.86 -8.97 -13.82
CA PRO A 56 -5.17 -7.57 -13.55
C PRO A 56 -6.65 -7.27 -13.78
N SER A 57 -7.21 -6.38 -12.97
CA SER A 57 -8.60 -5.97 -13.09
C SER A 57 -8.80 -4.93 -14.19
N ASP A 58 -9.78 -5.11 -15.06
CA ASP A 58 -10.18 -4.13 -16.06
C ASP A 58 -10.96 -2.95 -15.46
N ILE A 59 -11.44 -3.10 -14.23
CA ILE A 59 -12.17 -2.07 -13.50
C ILE A 59 -11.44 -1.74 -12.20
N LEU A 60 -11.53 -0.48 -11.76
CA LEU A 60 -10.99 -0.08 -10.46
C LEU A 60 -11.68 -0.87 -9.36
N LYS A 61 -10.91 -1.59 -8.57
CA LYS A 61 -11.37 -2.29 -7.37
C LYS A 61 -10.90 -1.55 -6.13
N GLY A 62 -11.59 -1.75 -5.03
CA GLY A 62 -11.21 -1.18 -3.75
C GLY A 62 -11.57 -2.11 -2.62
N VAL A 63 -10.77 -2.06 -1.57
CA VAL A 63 -10.94 -2.87 -0.37
C VAL A 63 -10.72 -2.03 0.88
N GLU A 64 -11.53 -2.27 1.90
CA GLU A 64 -11.31 -1.72 3.23
C GLU A 64 -10.45 -2.70 4.03
N VAL A 65 -9.36 -2.20 4.58
CA VAL A 65 -8.45 -2.95 5.46
C VAL A 65 -8.19 -2.17 6.75
N THR A 66 -7.68 -2.86 7.75
CA THR A 66 -7.42 -2.25 9.06
C THR A 66 -5.92 -2.15 9.29
N THR A 67 -5.45 -0.98 9.71
CA THR A 67 -4.05 -0.77 10.09
C THR A 67 -3.71 -1.45 11.39
N TYR A 68 -2.46 -1.88 11.55
CA TYR A 68 -1.96 -2.39 12.82
C TYR A 68 -0.58 -1.82 13.15
N SER A 69 -0.18 -1.98 14.40
CA SER A 69 1.04 -1.33 14.91
C SER A 69 2.28 -1.78 14.13
N LEU A 70 3.23 -0.86 14.03
CA LEU A 70 4.52 -1.13 13.43
C LEU A 70 5.25 -2.32 14.11
N GLU A 71 5.07 -2.49 15.41
CA GLU A 71 5.66 -3.59 16.17
C GLU A 71 5.12 -4.95 15.70
N LYS A 72 3.79 -5.09 15.64
CA LYS A 72 3.14 -6.30 15.11
C LYS A 72 3.55 -6.56 13.66
N CYS A 73 3.70 -5.50 12.86
CA CYS A 73 4.17 -5.58 11.50
C CYS A 73 5.58 -6.14 11.42
N LYS A 74 6.52 -5.57 12.18
CA LYS A 74 7.91 -6.05 12.27
C LYS A 74 7.98 -7.51 12.69
N GLU A 75 7.23 -7.91 13.72
CA GLU A 75 7.18 -9.31 14.17
C GLU A 75 6.70 -10.27 13.08
N ARG A 76 5.68 -9.86 12.30
CA ARG A 76 5.15 -10.67 11.20
C ARG A 76 6.19 -10.86 10.09
N PHE A 77 6.80 -9.79 9.64
CA PHE A 77 7.72 -9.78 8.49
C PHE A 77 9.17 -10.13 8.83
N GLN A 78 9.53 -10.27 10.09
CA GLN A 78 10.78 -10.89 10.51
C GLN A 78 10.74 -12.42 10.33
N LYS A 79 9.56 -13.03 10.26
CA LYS A 79 9.43 -14.45 9.93
C LYS A 79 9.57 -14.64 8.43
N PRO A 80 10.27 -15.68 7.99
CA PRO A 80 10.36 -15.97 6.57
C PRO A 80 8.99 -16.16 5.93
N PHE A 81 8.77 -15.56 4.78
CA PHE A 81 7.53 -15.64 4.02
C PHE A 81 7.80 -15.92 2.54
N GLY A 82 6.78 -16.43 1.85
CA GLY A 82 6.86 -16.79 0.45
C GLY A 82 7.79 -17.98 0.16
N PRO A 83 7.87 -18.39 -1.11
CA PRO A 83 8.63 -19.56 -1.54
C PRO A 83 10.16 -19.40 -1.37
N GLU A 84 10.65 -18.19 -1.30
CA GLU A 84 12.07 -17.87 -1.14
C GLU A 84 12.52 -17.71 0.32
N ASN A 85 11.63 -17.94 1.28
CA ASN A 85 11.88 -17.67 2.70
C ASN A 85 12.47 -16.28 2.94
N ALA A 86 11.91 -15.29 2.28
CA ALA A 86 12.34 -13.91 2.39
C ALA A 86 11.89 -13.28 3.73
N THR A 87 12.58 -12.23 4.13
CA THR A 87 12.15 -11.35 5.23
C THR A 87 12.09 -9.92 4.72
N ALA A 88 11.25 -9.08 5.31
CA ALA A 88 11.20 -7.66 4.97
C ALA A 88 11.69 -6.79 6.12
N ASN A 89 12.43 -5.75 5.79
CA ASN A 89 12.86 -4.74 6.74
C ASN A 89 11.81 -3.63 6.83
N ILE A 90 10.93 -3.73 7.81
CA ILE A 90 9.86 -2.76 8.04
C ILE A 90 10.39 -1.57 8.84
N THR A 91 10.22 -0.37 8.29
CA THR A 91 10.69 0.89 8.89
C THR A 91 9.53 1.73 9.42
N GLU A 92 9.84 2.81 10.14
CA GLU A 92 8.87 3.76 10.69
C GLU A 92 8.16 4.60 9.62
N ARG A 93 8.63 4.55 8.37
CA ARG A 93 8.03 5.21 7.22
C ARG A 93 6.99 4.35 6.49
N MET A 94 6.69 3.16 7.01
CA MET A 94 5.77 2.20 6.41
C MET A 94 4.53 2.05 7.27
N ILE A 95 3.40 1.87 6.61
CA ILE A 95 2.12 1.51 7.22
C ILE A 95 1.82 0.04 6.91
N CYS A 96 1.33 -0.67 7.90
CA CYS A 96 0.86 -2.02 7.72
C CYS A 96 -0.66 -2.07 7.88
N ALA A 97 -1.32 -2.64 6.89
CA ALA A 97 -2.76 -2.83 6.92
C ALA A 97 -3.13 -4.19 6.32
N LEU A 98 -4.10 -4.87 6.90
CA LEU A 98 -4.57 -6.18 6.47
C LEU A 98 -5.97 -6.43 7.01
N ASP A 99 -6.79 -7.20 6.30
CA ASP A 99 -8.04 -7.73 6.83
C ASP A 99 -8.23 -9.19 6.39
N GLY A 100 -7.87 -10.10 7.27
CA GLY A 100 -7.94 -11.54 7.00
C GLY A 100 -7.06 -11.98 5.84
N SER A 101 -7.66 -12.43 4.74
CA SER A 101 -7.00 -12.81 3.49
C SER A 101 -7.15 -11.75 2.39
N ILE A 102 -7.74 -10.60 2.73
CA ILE A 102 -7.99 -9.52 1.78
C ILE A 102 -6.86 -8.51 1.90
N ASP A 103 -6.17 -8.25 0.81
CA ASP A 103 -4.99 -7.40 0.77
C ASP A 103 -4.87 -6.71 -0.60
N ALA A 104 -3.96 -5.74 -0.67
CA ALA A 104 -3.47 -5.23 -1.95
C ALA A 104 -2.63 -6.31 -2.64
N CYS A 105 -2.68 -6.36 -3.94
CA CYS A 105 -1.98 -7.39 -4.71
C CYS A 105 -0.99 -6.78 -5.71
N LYS A 106 -0.19 -7.62 -6.34
CA LYS A 106 0.77 -7.21 -7.37
C LYS A 106 0.08 -6.37 -8.46
N GLY A 107 0.58 -5.17 -8.68
CA GLY A 107 0.02 -4.18 -9.60
C GLY A 107 -0.81 -3.09 -8.93
N ASP A 108 -1.07 -3.17 -7.61
CA ASP A 108 -1.63 -2.07 -6.82
C ASP A 108 -0.55 -1.13 -6.28
N SER A 109 0.72 -1.51 -6.37
CA SER A 109 1.87 -0.68 -6.00
C SER A 109 1.86 0.67 -6.70
N GLY A 110 2.13 1.75 -5.97
CA GLY A 110 1.99 3.13 -6.44
C GLY A 110 0.55 3.67 -6.38
N GLY A 111 -0.42 2.83 -5.99
CA GLY A 111 -1.81 3.22 -5.75
C GLY A 111 -2.00 4.00 -4.45
N MET A 112 -3.23 4.34 -4.15
CA MET A 112 -3.59 5.17 -2.99
C MET A 112 -4.05 4.34 -1.80
N VAL A 113 -3.58 4.71 -0.60
CA VAL A 113 -4.25 4.39 0.66
C VAL A 113 -4.96 5.63 1.17
N HIS A 114 -6.25 5.56 1.37
CA HIS A 114 -7.01 6.72 1.81
C HIS A 114 -7.99 6.39 2.94
N ARG A 115 -8.28 7.40 3.75
CA ARG A 115 -9.30 7.35 4.79
C ARG A 115 -10.34 8.43 4.52
N HIS A 116 -11.59 8.02 4.25
CA HIS A 116 -12.67 8.92 3.82
C HIS A 116 -12.23 9.70 2.56
N SER A 117 -12.18 11.01 2.63
CA SER A 117 -11.75 11.89 1.53
C SER A 117 -10.29 12.34 1.61
N ASN A 118 -9.53 11.86 2.60
CA ASN A 118 -8.15 12.26 2.82
C ASN A 118 -7.20 11.16 2.36
N LEU A 119 -6.27 11.51 1.48
CA LEU A 119 -5.15 10.63 1.15
C LEU A 119 -4.28 10.50 2.40
N ILE A 120 -3.99 9.29 2.80
CA ILE A 120 -3.15 9.00 3.95
C ILE A 120 -1.76 8.65 3.47
N GLU A 121 -1.68 7.81 2.46
CA GLU A 121 -0.42 7.28 1.95
C GLU A 121 -0.57 6.73 0.53
N ILE A 122 0.56 6.44 -0.08
CA ILE A 122 0.65 5.71 -1.34
C ILE A 122 1.02 4.27 -1.03
N VAL A 123 0.42 3.30 -1.71
CA VAL A 123 0.79 1.89 -1.59
C VAL A 123 2.17 1.70 -2.18
N PHE A 124 3.15 1.43 -1.33
CA PHE A 124 4.52 1.21 -1.79
C PHE A 124 4.76 -0.25 -2.14
N PHE A 125 4.14 -1.17 -1.42
CA PHE A 125 4.40 -2.58 -1.59
C PHE A 125 3.26 -3.44 -1.07
N SER A 126 2.86 -4.43 -1.87
CA SER A 126 1.93 -5.49 -1.45
C SER A 126 2.69 -6.81 -1.37
N LEU A 127 2.76 -7.37 -0.18
CA LEU A 127 3.26 -8.72 0.07
C LEU A 127 2.06 -9.67 0.12
N VAL A 128 1.87 -10.44 -0.92
CA VAL A 128 0.93 -11.57 -0.97
C VAL A 128 1.69 -12.86 -0.78
#